data_30d2817c513237066dc4e4066c721515
#
_entry.id   30d2817c513237066dc4e4066c721515
#
_cell.length_a   1.000
_cell.length_b   1.000
_cell.length_c   1.000
_cell.angle_alpha   90.00
_cell.angle_beta   90.00
_cell.angle_gamma   90.00
#
_symmetry.space_group_name_H-M   'P 1'
#
loop_
_entity.id
_entity.type
_entity.pdbx_description
1 polymer ?
#
loop_
_entity_poly.entity_id
_entity_poly.type
_entity_poly.pdbx_seq_one_letter_code
_entity_poly.pdbx_strand_id
1 'polypeptide(L)'
;MLPPNISYADYVSMYPELLSAYHARGKGGFGDHLLLAQAWLNCKRSIIVRYEDLLMHSADHLWQLCQQISPVSLADCKTAFKLCTPERLRNADKRMERHVRTATTGSGQRELSSKHLKIFRDRYRTQIENLGYEVL
;
A
#
# COMPACT_ATOMS: atom_id res chain seq x y z
N MET A 1 -5.79 14.08 -6.49
CA MET A 1 -4.41 14.43 -6.13
C MET A 1 -4.51 15.28 -4.86
N LEU A 2 -3.85 14.88 -3.77
CA LEU A 2 -3.81 15.71 -2.55
C LEU A 2 -3.12 17.03 -2.87
N PRO A 3 -3.52 18.14 -2.25
CA PRO A 3 -2.76 19.38 -2.33
C PRO A 3 -1.31 19.12 -1.95
N PRO A 4 -0.34 19.74 -2.62
CA PRO A 4 1.08 19.38 -2.48
C PRO A 4 1.67 19.58 -1.09
N ASN A 5 0.96 20.21 -0.17
CA ASN A 5 1.45 20.58 1.17
C ASN A 5 0.68 19.93 2.33
N ILE A 6 -0.20 18.96 2.05
CA ILE A 6 -0.91 18.26 3.14
C ILE A 6 -0.11 17.01 3.51
N SER A 7 0.29 16.91 4.78
CA SER A 7 0.87 15.68 5.31
C SER A 7 -0.17 14.55 5.31
N TYR A 8 0.30 13.30 5.30
CA TYR A 8 -0.60 12.15 5.41
C TYR A 8 -1.42 12.18 6.72
N ALA A 9 -0.84 12.73 7.77
CA ALA A 9 -1.50 12.93 9.05
C ALA A 9 -2.66 13.94 8.96
N ASP A 10 -2.44 15.06 8.26
CA ASP A 10 -3.50 16.04 8.00
C ASP A 10 -4.60 15.44 7.13
N TYR A 11 -4.22 14.67 6.10
CA TYR A 11 -5.16 13.94 5.26
C TYR A 11 -6.09 13.02 6.06
N VAL A 12 -5.54 12.25 6.99
CA VAL A 12 -6.33 11.33 7.83
C VAL A 12 -7.22 12.10 8.82
N SER A 13 -6.78 13.24 9.35
CA SER A 13 -7.56 14.07 10.27
C SER A 13 -8.69 14.86 9.57
N MET A 14 -8.47 15.29 8.33
CA MET A 14 -9.46 15.95 7.47
C MET A 14 -10.38 14.94 6.76
N TYR A 15 -10.21 13.70 7.02
CA TYR A 15 -10.77 12.58 6.28
C TYR A 15 -12.31 12.63 6.07
N PRO A 16 -13.17 13.02 7.03
CA PRO A 16 -14.60 13.06 6.79
C PRO A 16 -15.02 14.06 5.69
N GLU A 17 -14.33 15.18 5.60
CA GLU A 17 -14.64 16.27 4.65
C GLU A 17 -14.04 15.98 3.27
N LEU A 18 -12.81 15.45 3.24
CA LEU A 18 -12.16 15.02 2.01
C LEU A 18 -12.82 13.79 1.38
N LEU A 19 -13.41 12.90 2.18
CA LEU A 19 -14.20 11.78 1.69
C LEU A 19 -15.37 12.23 0.84
N SER A 20 -16.14 13.21 1.29
CA SER A 20 -17.27 13.73 0.51
C SER A 20 -16.80 14.33 -0.81
N ALA A 21 -15.69 15.06 -0.83
CA ALA A 21 -15.08 15.61 -2.04
C ALA A 21 -14.49 14.52 -2.96
N TYR A 22 -13.96 13.46 -2.43
CA TYR A 22 -13.45 12.30 -3.20
C TYR A 22 -14.59 11.47 -3.76
N HIS A 23 -15.65 11.21 -3.01
CA HIS A 23 -16.87 10.56 -3.48
C HIS A 23 -17.53 11.35 -4.61
N ALA A 24 -17.64 12.65 -4.47
CA ALA A 24 -18.16 13.54 -5.52
C ALA A 24 -17.35 13.48 -6.83
N ARG A 25 -16.08 13.09 -6.77
CA ARG A 25 -15.19 12.87 -7.93
C ARG A 25 -15.11 11.41 -8.39
N GLY A 26 -15.92 10.51 -7.85
CA GLY A 26 -15.92 9.09 -8.18
C GLY A 26 -14.67 8.32 -7.72
N LYS A 27 -13.92 8.86 -6.76
CA LYS A 27 -12.66 8.28 -6.29
C LYS A 27 -12.75 7.78 -4.87
N GLY A 28 -13.64 6.95 -4.49
CA GLY A 28 -13.80 6.35 -3.16
C GLY A 28 -12.85 6.80 -2.03
N GLY A 29 -13.24 6.69 -0.79
CA GLY A 29 -12.40 6.98 0.36
C GLY A 29 -11.58 5.78 0.82
N PHE A 30 -10.83 5.93 1.92
CA PHE A 30 -10.04 4.85 2.50
C PHE A 30 -10.89 3.61 2.81
N GLY A 31 -12.09 3.80 3.36
CA GLY A 31 -13.04 2.70 3.62
C GLY A 31 -13.45 1.95 2.36
N ASP A 32 -13.66 2.65 1.23
CA ASP A 32 -14.04 2.02 -0.04
C ASP A 32 -12.88 1.18 -0.60
N HIS A 33 -11.64 1.64 -0.43
CA HIS A 33 -10.45 0.85 -0.81
C HIS A 33 -10.31 -0.41 0.05
N LEU A 34 -10.60 -0.32 1.35
CA LEU A 34 -10.62 -1.52 2.21
C LEU A 34 -11.70 -2.52 1.80
N LEU A 35 -12.90 -2.04 1.49
CA LEU A 35 -14.00 -2.89 1.00
C LEU A 35 -13.65 -3.54 -0.35
N LEU A 36 -13.04 -2.79 -1.24
CA LEU A 36 -12.57 -3.32 -2.52
C LEU A 36 -11.50 -4.40 -2.33
N ALA A 37 -10.52 -4.16 -1.47
CA ALA A 37 -9.50 -5.15 -1.13
C ALA A 37 -10.12 -6.41 -0.53
N GLN A 38 -11.08 -6.26 0.39
CA GLN A 38 -11.83 -7.38 0.97
C GLN A 38 -12.61 -8.18 -0.08
N ALA A 39 -13.24 -7.50 -1.05
CA ALA A 39 -13.95 -8.17 -2.14
C ALA A 39 -13.00 -9.00 -3.02
N TRP A 40 -11.80 -8.48 -3.32
CA TRP A 40 -10.77 -9.23 -4.04
C TRP A 40 -10.26 -10.45 -3.26
N LEU A 41 -10.06 -10.33 -1.95
CA LEU A 41 -9.74 -11.48 -1.08
C LEU A 41 -10.82 -12.56 -1.14
N ASN A 42 -12.08 -12.15 -1.02
CA ASN A 42 -13.20 -13.07 -0.94
C ASN A 42 -13.51 -13.77 -2.27
N CYS A 43 -13.17 -13.18 -3.41
CA CYS A 43 -13.45 -13.78 -4.73
C CYS A 43 -12.57 -14.99 -5.03
N LYS A 44 -11.49 -15.25 -4.29
CA LYS A 44 -10.54 -16.38 -4.41
C LYS A 44 -9.96 -16.57 -5.81
N ARG A 45 -10.00 -15.54 -6.65
CA ARG A 45 -9.44 -15.51 -8.01
C ARG A 45 -8.25 -14.57 -8.13
N SER A 46 -7.82 -13.99 -7.01
CA SER A 46 -6.72 -13.03 -6.94
C SER A 46 -5.49 -13.69 -6.33
N ILE A 47 -4.34 -13.39 -6.87
CA ILE A 47 -3.07 -13.66 -6.21
C ILE A 47 -2.83 -12.50 -5.24
N ILE A 48 -2.71 -12.83 -3.96
CA ILE A 48 -2.52 -11.82 -2.93
C ILE A 48 -1.03 -11.61 -2.73
N VAL A 49 -0.61 -10.37 -2.87
CA VAL A 49 0.78 -9.95 -2.69
C VAL A 49 0.82 -8.91 -1.60
N ARG A 50 1.55 -9.18 -0.53
CA ARG A 50 1.81 -8.21 0.52
C ARG A 50 3.12 -7.51 0.24
N TYR A 51 3.12 -6.21 0.39
CA TYR A 51 4.31 -5.39 0.21
C TYR A 51 5.44 -5.79 1.18
N GLU A 52 5.07 -6.12 2.41
CA GLU A 52 5.97 -6.59 3.44
C GLU A 52 6.69 -7.88 3.04
N ASP A 53 5.96 -8.83 2.47
CA ASP A 53 6.51 -10.11 2.02
C ASP A 53 7.51 -9.92 0.87
N LEU A 54 7.20 -9.02 -0.06
CA LEU A 54 8.13 -8.68 -1.14
C LEU A 54 9.41 -8.04 -0.62
N LEU A 55 9.33 -7.17 0.39
CA LEU A 55 10.51 -6.55 0.98
C LEU A 55 11.38 -7.54 1.76
N MET A 56 10.76 -8.46 2.52
CA MET A 56 11.48 -9.42 3.35
C MET A 56 12.06 -10.59 2.56
N HIS A 57 11.31 -11.11 1.60
CA HIS A 57 11.63 -12.37 0.92
C HIS A 57 12.19 -12.20 -0.49
N SER A 58 12.38 -10.97 -0.94
CA SER A 58 13.12 -10.61 -2.16
C SER A 58 12.71 -11.37 -3.45
N ALA A 59 13.68 -11.71 -4.27
CA ALA A 59 13.48 -12.30 -5.58
C ALA A 59 12.86 -13.71 -5.56
N ASP A 60 13.06 -14.46 -4.48
CA ASP A 60 12.49 -15.82 -4.37
C ASP A 60 10.97 -15.76 -4.20
N HIS A 61 10.47 -14.83 -3.39
CA HIS A 61 9.04 -14.62 -3.25
C HIS A 61 8.39 -14.12 -4.56
N LEU A 62 9.02 -13.17 -5.23
CA LEU A 62 8.59 -12.74 -6.56
C LEU A 62 8.54 -13.91 -7.56
N TRP A 63 9.56 -14.76 -7.55
CA TRP A 63 9.60 -15.93 -8.41
C TRP A 63 8.44 -16.89 -8.12
N GLN A 64 8.17 -17.21 -6.84
CA GLN A 64 7.03 -18.05 -6.46
C GLN A 64 5.67 -17.46 -6.90
N LEU A 65 5.49 -16.15 -6.81
CA LEU A 65 4.31 -15.46 -7.30
C LEU A 65 4.18 -15.58 -8.83
N CYS A 66 5.27 -15.35 -9.54
CA CYS A 66 5.29 -15.43 -11.00
C CYS A 66 4.93 -16.83 -11.51
N GLN A 67 5.35 -17.90 -10.82
CA GLN A 67 4.98 -19.28 -11.22
C GLN A 67 3.46 -19.51 -11.23
N GLN A 68 2.68 -18.73 -10.50
CA GLN A 68 1.22 -18.81 -10.48
C GLN A 68 0.56 -18.11 -11.68
N ILE A 69 1.30 -17.26 -12.40
CA ILE A 69 0.80 -16.47 -13.53
C ILE A 69 1.40 -17.00 -14.84
N SER A 70 2.71 -17.02 -14.90
CA SER A 70 3.48 -17.49 -16.06
C SER A 70 4.89 -17.85 -15.59
N PRO A 71 5.44 -18.99 -16.03
CA PRO A 71 6.77 -19.39 -15.63
C PRO A 71 7.84 -18.38 -16.06
N VAL A 72 8.62 -17.92 -15.09
CA VAL A 72 9.81 -17.08 -15.31
C VAL A 72 10.99 -17.67 -14.56
N SER A 73 12.22 -17.33 -14.96
CA SER A 73 13.39 -17.81 -14.26
C SER A 73 13.64 -17.02 -12.97
N LEU A 74 14.24 -17.67 -11.95
CA LEU A 74 14.69 -16.98 -10.74
C LEU A 74 15.74 -15.91 -11.08
N ALA A 75 16.54 -16.11 -12.11
CA ALA A 75 17.54 -15.14 -12.57
C ALA A 75 16.89 -13.85 -13.05
N ASP A 76 15.77 -13.96 -13.79
CA ASP A 76 15.01 -12.78 -14.23
C ASP A 76 14.39 -12.03 -13.05
N CYS A 77 13.84 -12.76 -12.08
CA CYS A 77 13.33 -12.14 -10.85
C CYS A 77 14.43 -11.42 -10.06
N LYS A 78 15.62 -12.01 -9.91
CA LYS A 78 16.78 -11.35 -9.29
C LYS A 78 17.21 -10.11 -10.05
N THR A 79 17.16 -10.16 -11.38
CA THR A 79 17.47 -8.99 -12.23
C THR A 79 16.43 -7.89 -12.05
N ALA A 80 15.14 -8.23 -12.06
CA ALA A 80 14.06 -7.27 -11.81
C ALA A 80 14.22 -6.57 -10.45
N PHE A 81 14.52 -7.32 -9.39
CA PHE A 81 14.78 -6.73 -8.07
C PHE A 81 15.94 -5.75 -8.06
N LYS A 82 17.05 -6.08 -8.73
CA LYS A 82 18.21 -5.18 -8.86
C LYS A 82 17.88 -3.90 -9.64
N LEU A 83 16.96 -3.98 -10.59
CA LEU A 83 16.53 -2.84 -11.40
C LEU A 83 15.51 -1.95 -10.68
N CYS A 84 14.71 -2.52 -9.79
CA CYS A 84 13.62 -1.84 -9.09
C CYS A 84 13.98 -1.39 -7.67
N THR A 85 15.25 -1.08 -7.39
CA THR A 85 15.61 -0.51 -6.09
C THR A 85 15.06 0.90 -5.92
N PRO A 86 14.74 1.34 -4.68
CA PRO A 86 14.23 2.68 -4.43
C PRO A 86 15.11 3.78 -5.01
N GLU A 87 16.42 3.63 -4.92
CA GLU A 87 17.39 4.58 -5.45
C GLU A 87 17.31 4.69 -6.97
N ARG A 88 17.26 3.55 -7.66
CA ARG A 88 17.14 3.53 -9.11
C ARG A 88 15.81 4.11 -9.59
N LEU A 89 14.72 3.78 -8.91
CA LEU A 89 13.41 4.30 -9.25
C LEU A 89 13.34 5.83 -9.07
N ARG A 90 13.88 6.36 -7.97
CA ARG A 90 13.97 7.82 -7.76
C ARG A 90 14.78 8.52 -8.84
N ASN A 91 15.89 7.91 -9.28
CA ASN A 91 16.78 8.49 -10.28
C ASN A 91 16.23 8.35 -11.72
N ALA A 92 15.32 7.40 -11.96
CA ALA A 92 14.79 7.16 -13.29
C ALA A 92 13.78 8.23 -13.75
N ASP A 93 12.98 8.78 -12.82
CA ASP A 93 11.96 9.79 -13.11
C ASP A 93 11.74 10.69 -11.89
N LYS A 94 11.74 12.01 -12.10
CA LYS A 94 11.41 13.02 -11.06
C LYS A 94 10.04 12.80 -10.42
N ARG A 95 9.11 12.16 -11.11
CA ARG A 95 7.81 11.77 -10.54
C ARG A 95 7.97 10.68 -9.48
N MET A 96 8.90 9.74 -9.69
CA MET A 96 9.18 8.65 -8.77
C MET A 96 9.84 9.12 -7.48
N GLU A 97 10.58 10.23 -7.49
CA GLU A 97 11.14 10.85 -6.29
C GLU A 97 10.08 11.15 -5.23
N ARG A 98 8.88 11.56 -5.67
CA ARG A 98 7.73 11.82 -4.77
C ARG A 98 6.96 10.56 -4.36
N HIS A 99 6.98 9.52 -5.17
CA HIS A 99 6.23 8.29 -4.92
C HIS A 99 7.03 7.27 -4.10
N VAL A 100 8.33 7.18 -4.35
CA VAL A 100 9.21 6.25 -3.62
C VAL A 100 9.83 6.96 -2.43
N ARG A 101 9.11 6.99 -1.30
CA ARG A 101 9.57 7.65 -0.07
C ARG A 101 10.68 6.85 0.61
N THR A 102 10.32 5.96 1.50
CA THR A 102 11.27 5.21 2.35
C THR A 102 11.45 3.77 1.93
N ALA A 103 10.47 3.19 1.21
CA ALA A 103 10.41 1.77 0.86
C ALA A 103 10.65 0.85 2.08
N THR A 104 10.05 1.20 3.23
CA THR A 104 10.16 0.46 4.50
C THR A 104 8.79 0.10 5.02
N THR A 105 8.72 -0.98 5.81
CA THR A 105 7.50 -1.39 6.50
C THR A 105 7.29 -0.60 7.80
N GLY A 106 6.03 -0.49 8.24
CA GLY A 106 5.68 0.13 9.53
C GLY A 106 5.89 1.65 9.61
N SER A 107 6.14 2.33 8.49
CA SER A 107 6.28 3.81 8.49
C SER A 107 5.02 4.51 8.95
N GLY A 108 3.84 4.02 8.57
CA GLY A 108 2.56 4.59 8.99
C GLY A 108 2.40 4.63 10.52
N GLN A 109 2.79 3.57 11.22
CA GLN A 109 2.74 3.53 12.69
C GLN A 109 3.69 4.53 13.35
N ARG A 110 4.86 4.76 12.74
CA ARG A 110 5.87 5.69 13.27
C ARG A 110 5.54 7.15 12.99
N GLU A 111 4.89 7.42 11.86
CA GLU A 111 4.59 8.78 11.40
C GLU A 111 3.24 9.30 11.88
N LEU A 112 2.29 8.40 12.15
CA LEU A 112 0.95 8.76 12.58
C LEU A 112 0.91 9.03 14.09
N SER A 113 0.27 10.12 14.47
CA SER A 113 0.01 10.40 15.90
C SER A 113 -1.01 9.41 16.48
N SER A 114 -1.03 9.27 17.81
CA SER A 114 -2.02 8.45 18.52
C SER A 114 -3.47 8.84 18.20
N LYS A 115 -3.73 10.12 17.91
CA LYS A 115 -5.04 10.62 17.48
C LYS A 115 -5.43 10.02 16.12
N HIS A 116 -4.49 9.93 15.17
CA HIS A 116 -4.74 9.34 13.86
C HIS A 116 -4.91 7.83 13.95
N LEU A 117 -4.07 7.14 14.72
CA LEU A 117 -4.19 5.70 14.97
C LEU A 117 -5.55 5.36 15.62
N LYS A 118 -6.05 6.23 16.52
CA LYS A 118 -7.39 6.09 17.08
C LYS A 118 -8.50 6.11 16.01
N ILE A 119 -8.39 6.97 14.99
CA ILE A 119 -9.38 7.01 13.89
C ILE A 119 -9.41 5.68 13.14
N PHE A 120 -8.24 5.12 12.81
CA PHE A 120 -8.17 3.80 12.16
C PHE A 120 -8.79 2.71 13.03
N ARG A 121 -8.48 2.71 14.32
CA ARG A 121 -9.02 1.76 15.29
C ARG A 121 -10.53 1.84 15.41
N ASP A 122 -11.06 3.04 15.57
CA ASP A 122 -12.49 3.24 15.82
C ASP A 122 -13.35 2.98 14.58
N ARG A 123 -12.83 3.25 13.39
CA ARG A 123 -13.60 3.19 12.14
C ARG A 123 -13.34 1.98 11.28
N TYR A 124 -12.11 1.47 11.27
CA TYR A 124 -11.66 0.52 10.26
C TYR A 124 -11.01 -0.74 10.82
N ARG A 125 -11.01 -0.92 12.14
CA ARG A 125 -10.38 -2.07 12.79
C ARG A 125 -10.76 -3.39 12.11
N THR A 126 -12.05 -3.69 12.04
CA THR A 126 -12.54 -4.97 11.50
C THR A 126 -12.10 -5.18 10.05
N GLN A 127 -12.16 -4.14 9.21
CA GLN A 127 -11.74 -4.26 7.82
C GLN A 127 -10.24 -4.48 7.69
N ILE A 128 -9.43 -3.80 8.50
CA ILE A 128 -7.97 -3.92 8.50
C ILE A 128 -7.56 -5.31 9.01
N GLU A 129 -8.16 -5.79 10.10
CA GLU A 129 -7.92 -7.12 10.65
C GLU A 129 -8.35 -8.23 9.67
N ASN A 130 -9.46 -8.07 8.96
CA ASN A 130 -9.89 -8.98 7.90
C ASN A 130 -8.91 -9.05 6.73
N LEU A 131 -8.14 -8.00 6.50
CA LEU A 131 -7.03 -8.00 5.54
C LEU A 131 -5.75 -8.62 6.11
N GLY A 132 -5.76 -9.02 7.39
CA GLY A 132 -4.64 -9.67 8.10
C GLY A 132 -3.59 -8.70 8.60
N TYR A 133 -3.98 -7.45 8.88
CA TYR A 133 -3.12 -6.45 9.55
C TYR A 133 -3.62 -6.17 10.96
N GLU A 134 -2.71 -5.85 11.86
CA GLU A 134 -3.04 -5.42 13.21
C GLU A 134 -3.25 -3.90 13.26
N VAL A 135 -4.25 -3.46 14.01
CA VAL A 135 -4.49 -2.05 14.30
C VAL A 135 -4.09 -1.78 15.73
N LEU A 136 -2.95 -1.14 15.92
CA LEU A 136 -2.40 -0.75 17.23
C LEU A 136 -3.16 0.39 17.88
#